data_653efb7d70a30b67acfcffeff4386b2b
#
_entry.id   653efb7d70a30b67acfcffeff4386b2b
#
_cell.length_a   1.000
_cell.length_b   1.000
_cell.length_c   1.000
_cell.angle_alpha   90.00
_cell.angle_beta   90.00
_cell.angle_gamma   90.00
#
_symmetry.space_group_name_H-M   'P 1'
#
loop_
_entity.id
_entity.type
_entity.pdbx_description
1 polymer ?
#
loop_
_entity_poly.entity_id
_entity_poly.type
_entity_poly.pdbx_seq_one_letter_code
_entity_poly.pdbx_strand_id
1 'polypeptide(L)'
;MNAALWKASVLNEWRLRSRRISTLVILLAVVALSWLMVPQPKTGFAMMVTHGQRIAYESEALAFATGTIACILFGLAGFYLARGRSQEDLRTGTASVLAATPVTDAQLLGVRWLGAFGFLMTLGATLMLTLWVLQLVRGEGPLQPLPYLWMLLLGLAPGMMLCASLAVLADAWAPLMRKWGDALYWMFWMAQFAFLPLMLAHGMPRLNAWQVFDVQGLSTLIVGLIQLMNVDHVSVGGSPFDTAKAVLHMPSGLWSAELVALRVGAMAVAMLPLLLAMRVFHRYAPDRVAHTQVKGSRLLAAARWLLRPALVPVTWALARLLRASALVPGVAGRWLGDASLVLLSQPLLALLMGACAVASAAVPLAELPAVMAVALAAWGMAVADVSSRDWQSGTLTLASAMPGGARERGWRQALVAFGLGVLVSAPALLRWAAESPMRGAACLAGLLCASAYATLLGRLTKGARSFLALYLFGLYVGLQASGVPNVDMLGLSGAANAGSVMIYGSAGVLALLALAAGLRPARA
;
A
#
# COMPACT_ATOMS: atom_id res chain seq x y z
N MET A 1 -20.18 29.17 -2.29
CA MET A 1 -20.00 28.51 -3.61
C MET A 1 -21.36 28.00 -4.05
N ASN A 2 -21.82 28.30 -5.27
CA ASN A 2 -23.09 27.75 -5.76
C ASN A 2 -22.96 26.27 -6.14
N ALA A 3 -24.09 25.54 -6.29
CA ALA A 3 -24.10 24.09 -6.54
C ALA A 3 -23.36 23.70 -7.85
N ALA A 4 -23.46 24.54 -8.90
CA ALA A 4 -22.79 24.30 -10.18
C ALA A 4 -21.27 24.36 -10.04
N LEU A 5 -20.75 25.34 -9.33
CA LEU A 5 -19.31 25.49 -9.05
C LEU A 5 -18.80 24.34 -8.18
N TRP A 6 -19.59 23.91 -7.20
CA TRP A 6 -19.27 22.74 -6.37
C TRP A 6 -19.12 21.47 -7.20
N LYS A 7 -20.13 21.17 -8.02
CA LYS A 7 -20.11 20.02 -8.93
C LYS A 7 -18.92 20.07 -9.90
N ALA A 8 -18.66 21.23 -10.50
CA ALA A 8 -17.54 21.41 -11.42
C ALA A 8 -16.19 21.17 -10.72
N SER A 9 -16.02 21.68 -9.49
CA SER A 9 -14.79 21.51 -8.71
C SER A 9 -14.55 20.06 -8.31
N VAL A 10 -15.56 19.34 -7.84
CA VAL A 10 -15.48 17.91 -7.50
C VAL A 10 -15.14 17.08 -8.74
N LEU A 11 -15.82 17.35 -9.86
CA LEU A 11 -15.56 16.65 -11.11
C LEU A 11 -14.15 16.91 -11.64
N ASN A 12 -13.64 18.15 -11.49
CA ASN A 12 -12.28 18.48 -11.85
C ASN A 12 -11.26 17.73 -10.99
N GLU A 13 -11.45 17.65 -9.66
CA GLU A 13 -10.59 16.88 -8.76
C GLU A 13 -10.59 15.38 -9.10
N TRP A 14 -11.75 14.82 -9.45
CA TRP A 14 -11.84 13.44 -9.94
C TRP A 14 -11.11 13.25 -11.28
N ARG A 15 -11.29 14.16 -12.26
CA ARG A 15 -10.63 14.13 -13.57
C ARG A 15 -9.12 14.24 -13.46
N LEU A 16 -8.62 15.10 -12.57
CA LEU A 16 -7.18 15.25 -12.35
C LEU A 16 -6.51 13.96 -11.85
N ARG A 17 -7.25 13.11 -11.14
CA ARG A 17 -6.76 11.79 -10.71
C ARG A 17 -6.94 10.73 -11.79
N SER A 18 -8.12 10.68 -12.42
CA SER A 18 -8.46 9.64 -13.39
C SER A 18 -7.65 9.71 -14.69
N ARG A 19 -7.19 10.89 -15.10
CA ARG A 19 -6.40 11.10 -16.34
C ARG A 19 -4.90 10.80 -16.20
N ARG A 20 -4.43 10.39 -15.04
CA ARG A 20 -3.01 10.05 -14.85
C ARG A 20 -2.69 8.69 -15.45
N ILE A 21 -1.50 8.54 -16.04
CA ILE A 21 -0.99 7.24 -16.51
C ILE A 21 -0.97 6.22 -15.38
N SER A 22 -0.64 6.66 -14.15
CA SER A 22 -0.70 5.82 -12.96
C SER A 22 -2.09 5.22 -12.72
N THR A 23 -3.16 5.93 -13.04
CA THR A 23 -4.54 5.44 -12.90
C THR A 23 -4.85 4.33 -13.89
N LEU A 24 -4.39 4.47 -15.14
CA LEU A 24 -4.53 3.41 -16.14
C LEU A 24 -3.81 2.13 -15.69
N VAL A 25 -2.58 2.26 -15.19
CA VAL A 25 -1.80 1.12 -14.66
C VAL A 25 -2.54 0.47 -13.49
N ILE A 26 -3.12 1.25 -12.59
CA ILE A 26 -3.87 0.73 -11.44
C ILE A 26 -5.17 0.05 -11.87
N LEU A 27 -5.90 0.61 -12.82
CA LEU A 27 -7.11 -0.02 -13.37
C LEU A 27 -6.78 -1.37 -14.00
N LEU A 28 -5.71 -1.44 -14.80
CA LEU A 28 -5.25 -2.70 -15.37
C LEU A 28 -4.82 -3.70 -14.29
N ALA A 29 -4.15 -3.21 -13.24
CA ALA A 29 -3.78 -4.05 -12.10
C ALA A 29 -5.01 -4.57 -11.33
N VAL A 30 -6.05 -3.74 -11.14
CA VAL A 30 -7.32 -4.16 -10.52
C VAL A 30 -7.98 -5.25 -11.34
N VAL A 31 -8.06 -5.11 -12.67
CA VAL A 31 -8.63 -6.13 -13.56
C VAL A 31 -7.82 -7.44 -13.49
N ALA A 32 -6.49 -7.35 -13.56
CA ALA A 32 -5.62 -8.52 -13.48
C ALA A 32 -5.71 -9.23 -12.12
N LEU A 33 -5.74 -8.46 -11.02
CA LEU A 33 -5.92 -9.00 -9.66
C LEU A 33 -7.27 -9.66 -9.50
N SER A 34 -8.36 -9.10 -10.05
CA SER A 34 -9.68 -9.73 -10.03
C SER A 34 -9.66 -11.14 -10.64
N TRP A 35 -8.92 -11.30 -11.74
CA TRP A 35 -8.76 -12.61 -12.38
C TRP A 35 -7.97 -13.60 -11.51
N LEU A 36 -6.93 -13.13 -10.82
CA LEU A 36 -6.09 -13.94 -9.93
C LEU A 36 -6.79 -14.28 -8.61
N MET A 37 -7.67 -13.40 -8.13
CA MET A 37 -8.41 -13.59 -6.87
C MET A 37 -9.38 -14.77 -6.92
N VAL A 38 -9.90 -15.15 -8.09
CA VAL A 38 -10.89 -16.22 -8.24
C VAL A 38 -10.21 -17.48 -8.81
N PRO A 39 -9.70 -18.41 -7.98
CA PRO A 39 -9.09 -19.64 -8.46
C PRO A 39 -10.13 -20.53 -9.14
N GLN A 40 -9.70 -21.38 -10.07
CA GLN A 40 -10.59 -22.38 -10.66
C GLN A 40 -10.73 -23.56 -9.70
N PRO A 41 -11.94 -24.02 -9.34
CA PRO A 41 -12.13 -25.15 -8.43
C PRO A 41 -11.43 -26.44 -8.88
N LYS A 42 -11.24 -26.61 -10.20
CA LYS A 42 -10.51 -27.75 -10.78
C LYS A 42 -9.05 -27.87 -10.29
N THR A 43 -8.48 -26.80 -9.75
CA THR A 43 -7.11 -26.80 -9.20
C THR A 43 -7.04 -27.30 -7.76
N GLY A 44 -8.14 -27.67 -7.13
CA GLY A 44 -8.22 -28.08 -5.73
C GLY A 44 -8.25 -26.90 -4.74
N PHE A 45 -8.35 -25.66 -5.24
CA PHE A 45 -8.45 -24.45 -4.42
C PHE A 45 -9.77 -23.74 -4.70
N ALA A 46 -10.40 -23.21 -3.65
CA ALA A 46 -11.60 -22.40 -3.74
C ALA A 46 -11.44 -21.08 -2.97
N MET A 47 -12.21 -20.05 -3.39
CA MET A 47 -12.21 -18.72 -2.77
C MET A 47 -12.65 -18.76 -1.31
N MET A 48 -13.63 -19.58 -0.99
CA MET A 48 -14.19 -19.73 0.33
C MET A 48 -14.33 -21.20 0.67
N VAL A 49 -13.83 -21.57 1.84
CA VAL A 49 -13.83 -22.95 2.35
C VAL A 49 -14.21 -22.94 3.83
N THR A 50 -15.13 -23.84 4.22
CA THR A 50 -15.45 -24.12 5.60
C THR A 50 -15.49 -25.63 5.83
N HIS A 51 -14.87 -26.13 6.90
CA HIS A 51 -14.76 -27.57 7.22
C HIS A 51 -14.29 -28.45 6.03
N GLY A 52 -13.42 -27.89 5.17
CA GLY A 52 -12.95 -28.56 3.95
C GLY A 52 -13.95 -28.64 2.81
N GLN A 53 -15.13 -28.06 2.94
CA GLN A 53 -16.13 -27.92 1.87
C GLN A 53 -15.98 -26.56 1.19
N ARG A 54 -16.01 -26.55 -0.13
CA ARG A 54 -16.03 -25.31 -0.90
C ARG A 54 -17.41 -24.68 -0.92
N ILE A 55 -17.48 -23.36 -0.96
CA ILE A 55 -18.72 -22.61 -1.21
C ILE A 55 -18.85 -22.36 -2.71
N ALA A 56 -20.07 -22.56 -3.25
CA ALA A 56 -20.37 -22.34 -4.66
C ALA A 56 -20.07 -20.91 -5.10
N TYR A 57 -19.61 -20.74 -6.34
CA TYR A 57 -19.27 -19.44 -6.91
C TYR A 57 -20.52 -18.71 -7.41
N GLU A 58 -21.47 -18.48 -6.51
CA GLU A 58 -22.65 -17.65 -6.73
C GLU A 58 -22.33 -16.18 -6.55
N SER A 59 -23.24 -15.29 -6.99
CA SER A 59 -23.03 -13.84 -6.92
C SER A 59 -22.75 -13.34 -5.51
N GLU A 60 -23.45 -13.86 -4.49
CA GLU A 60 -23.24 -13.47 -3.09
C GLU A 60 -21.88 -13.91 -2.57
N ALA A 61 -21.50 -15.16 -2.81
CA ALA A 61 -20.23 -15.71 -2.37
C ALA A 61 -19.04 -15.04 -3.07
N LEU A 62 -19.10 -14.83 -4.39
CA LEU A 62 -18.06 -14.14 -5.14
C LEU A 62 -17.93 -12.68 -4.73
N ALA A 63 -19.03 -11.94 -4.63
CA ALA A 63 -19.01 -10.54 -4.21
C ALA A 63 -18.44 -10.40 -2.79
N PHE A 64 -18.84 -11.28 -1.87
CA PHE A 64 -18.36 -11.29 -0.50
C PHE A 64 -16.86 -11.61 -0.42
N ALA A 65 -16.44 -12.75 -0.95
CA ALA A 65 -15.06 -13.23 -0.81
C ALA A 65 -14.06 -12.24 -1.44
N THR A 66 -14.32 -11.84 -2.68
CA THR A 66 -13.46 -10.89 -3.38
C THR A 66 -13.51 -9.50 -2.79
N GLY A 67 -14.71 -9.07 -2.34
CA GLY A 67 -14.88 -7.78 -1.67
C GLY A 67 -14.16 -7.72 -0.33
N THR A 68 -14.16 -8.80 0.45
CA THR A 68 -13.41 -8.86 1.72
C THR A 68 -11.90 -8.74 1.48
N ILE A 69 -11.36 -9.42 0.46
CA ILE A 69 -9.96 -9.26 0.07
C ILE A 69 -9.71 -7.83 -0.45
N ALA A 70 -10.66 -7.29 -1.20
CA ALA A 70 -10.57 -5.93 -1.72
C ALA A 70 -10.59 -4.86 -0.62
N CYS A 71 -11.27 -5.09 0.52
CA CYS A 71 -11.17 -4.20 1.69
C CYS A 71 -9.73 -4.08 2.17
N ILE A 72 -8.98 -5.17 2.19
CA ILE A 72 -7.56 -5.19 2.54
C ILE A 72 -6.76 -4.37 1.52
N LEU A 73 -6.95 -4.67 0.23
CA LEU A 73 -6.21 -4.05 -0.87
C LEU A 73 -6.48 -2.54 -0.96
N PHE A 74 -7.74 -2.14 -1.02
CA PHE A 74 -8.12 -0.73 -1.10
C PHE A 74 -7.87 0.01 0.21
N GLY A 75 -7.96 -0.67 1.34
CA GLY A 75 -7.56 -0.14 2.64
C GLY A 75 -6.11 0.31 2.65
N LEU A 76 -5.20 -0.45 2.06
CA LEU A 76 -3.80 -0.05 1.95
C LEU A 76 -3.57 0.93 0.79
N ALA A 77 -3.91 0.53 -0.42
CA ALA A 77 -3.58 1.28 -1.63
C ALA A 77 -4.34 2.61 -1.72
N GLY A 78 -5.59 2.64 -1.26
CA GLY A 78 -6.47 3.80 -1.38
C GLY A 78 -5.92 5.07 -0.78
N PHE A 79 -5.28 5.00 0.37
CA PHE A 79 -4.63 6.14 1.00
C PHE A 79 -3.52 6.73 0.11
N TYR A 80 -2.61 5.87 -0.36
CA TYR A 80 -1.48 6.32 -1.20
C TYR A 80 -1.95 6.89 -2.54
N LEU A 81 -3.03 6.36 -3.10
CA LEU A 81 -3.61 6.82 -4.35
C LEU A 81 -4.36 8.15 -4.21
N ALA A 82 -5.04 8.36 -3.08
CA ALA A 82 -5.78 9.58 -2.78
C ALA A 82 -4.90 10.77 -2.41
N ARG A 83 -3.71 10.51 -1.85
CA ARG A 83 -2.81 11.50 -1.24
C ARG A 83 -2.03 12.34 -2.25
N GLY A 84 -1.53 13.52 -1.80
CA GLY A 84 -0.50 14.33 -2.47
C GLY A 84 -1.01 15.50 -3.28
N ARG A 85 -2.27 15.82 -3.14
CA ARG A 85 -2.85 16.96 -3.86
C ARG A 85 -2.27 18.30 -3.43
N SER A 86 -2.08 18.50 -2.13
CA SER A 86 -1.48 19.74 -1.60
C SER A 86 -0.03 19.92 -2.03
N GLN A 87 0.76 18.85 -2.10
CA GLN A 87 2.14 18.92 -2.61
C GLN A 87 2.18 19.28 -4.11
N GLU A 88 1.23 18.80 -4.89
CA GLU A 88 1.12 19.12 -6.30
C GLU A 88 0.77 20.60 -6.51
N ASP A 89 -0.18 21.13 -5.73
CA ASP A 89 -0.57 22.54 -5.77
C ASP A 89 0.60 23.46 -5.40
N LEU A 90 1.40 23.09 -4.40
CA LEU A 90 2.62 23.83 -4.04
C LEU A 90 3.65 23.81 -5.16
N ARG A 91 3.88 22.66 -5.78
CA ARG A 91 4.85 22.50 -6.86
C ARG A 91 4.45 23.24 -8.14
N THR A 92 3.16 23.26 -8.46
CA THR A 92 2.64 23.94 -9.66
C THR A 92 2.39 25.43 -9.46
N GLY A 93 2.58 25.95 -8.23
CA GLY A 93 2.27 27.34 -7.88
C GLY A 93 0.77 27.64 -7.78
N THR A 94 -0.10 26.65 -7.97
CA THR A 94 -1.56 26.85 -7.87
C THR A 94 -2.03 27.11 -6.44
N ALA A 95 -1.22 26.78 -5.43
CA ALA A 95 -1.56 27.02 -4.02
C ALA A 95 -1.78 28.51 -3.71
N SER A 96 -0.98 29.41 -4.29
CA SER A 96 -1.15 30.87 -4.13
C SER A 96 -2.43 31.38 -4.77
N VAL A 97 -2.78 30.85 -5.96
CA VAL A 97 -4.03 31.18 -6.65
C VAL A 97 -5.23 30.73 -5.82
N LEU A 98 -5.20 29.50 -5.30
CA LEU A 98 -6.25 28.95 -4.43
C LEU A 98 -6.39 29.77 -3.13
N ALA A 99 -5.27 30.25 -2.57
CA ALA A 99 -5.29 31.10 -1.38
C ALA A 99 -6.00 32.45 -1.63
N ALA A 100 -5.92 33.00 -2.83
CA ALA A 100 -6.59 34.23 -3.22
C ALA A 100 -8.09 34.08 -3.52
N THR A 101 -8.62 32.85 -3.60
CA THR A 101 -10.04 32.62 -3.91
C THR A 101 -10.94 32.80 -2.65
N PRO A 102 -12.21 33.22 -2.81
CA PRO A 102 -13.14 33.39 -1.69
C PRO A 102 -13.74 32.07 -1.17
N VAL A 103 -13.19 30.91 -1.58
CA VAL A 103 -13.63 29.59 -1.15
C VAL A 103 -13.20 29.34 0.30
N THR A 104 -14.06 28.81 1.17
CA THR A 104 -13.68 28.46 2.56
C THR A 104 -12.79 27.21 2.61
N ASP A 105 -12.00 27.05 3.68
CA ASP A 105 -11.13 25.90 3.87
C ASP A 105 -11.93 24.58 3.92
N ALA A 106 -13.09 24.60 4.57
CA ALA A 106 -14.00 23.45 4.62
C ALA A 106 -14.53 23.06 3.23
N GLN A 107 -14.89 24.05 2.41
CA GLN A 107 -15.31 23.80 1.02
C GLN A 107 -14.18 23.21 0.18
N LEU A 108 -12.98 23.76 0.30
CA LEU A 108 -11.81 23.26 -0.43
C LEU A 108 -11.47 21.82 -0.04
N LEU A 109 -11.41 21.52 1.26
CA LEU A 109 -11.12 20.17 1.75
C LEU A 109 -12.26 19.19 1.42
N GLY A 110 -13.52 19.63 1.51
CA GLY A 110 -14.69 18.84 1.12
C GLY A 110 -14.67 18.45 -0.36
N VAL A 111 -14.33 19.39 -1.25
CA VAL A 111 -14.16 19.12 -2.70
C VAL A 111 -13.03 18.11 -2.94
N ARG A 112 -11.88 18.27 -2.27
CA ARG A 112 -10.75 17.34 -2.38
C ARG A 112 -11.10 15.94 -1.89
N TRP A 113 -11.81 15.87 -0.77
CA TRP A 113 -12.28 14.61 -0.21
C TRP A 113 -13.26 13.89 -1.13
N LEU A 114 -14.30 14.59 -1.62
CA LEU A 114 -15.26 14.01 -2.56
C LEU A 114 -14.61 13.56 -3.86
N GLY A 115 -13.68 14.34 -4.39
CA GLY A 115 -12.93 13.97 -5.59
C GLY A 115 -12.03 12.74 -5.37
N ALA A 116 -11.43 12.60 -4.18
CA ALA A 116 -10.62 11.45 -3.80
C ALA A 116 -11.50 10.21 -3.57
N PHE A 117 -12.58 10.35 -2.81
CA PHE A 117 -13.53 9.26 -2.56
C PHE A 117 -14.18 8.78 -3.86
N GLY A 118 -14.68 9.69 -4.70
CA GLY A 118 -15.25 9.33 -6.01
C GLY A 118 -14.25 8.61 -6.92
N PHE A 119 -12.97 9.00 -6.88
CA PHE A 119 -11.92 8.29 -7.59
C PHE A 119 -11.71 6.86 -7.05
N LEU A 120 -11.64 6.66 -5.74
CA LEU A 120 -11.53 5.34 -5.13
C LEU A 120 -12.76 4.47 -5.44
N MET A 121 -13.96 5.06 -5.39
CA MET A 121 -15.20 4.37 -5.77
C MET A 121 -15.20 3.92 -7.23
N THR A 122 -14.59 4.66 -8.15
CA THR A 122 -14.44 4.19 -9.55
C THR A 122 -13.54 2.97 -9.65
N LEU A 123 -12.48 2.88 -8.86
CA LEU A 123 -11.63 1.68 -8.80
C LEU A 123 -12.40 0.48 -8.20
N GLY A 124 -13.15 0.69 -7.12
CA GLY A 124 -14.01 -0.33 -6.52
C GLY A 124 -15.13 -0.80 -7.45
N ALA A 125 -15.76 0.13 -8.17
CA ALA A 125 -16.76 -0.19 -9.17
C ALA A 125 -16.17 -0.99 -10.34
N THR A 126 -14.96 -0.66 -10.78
CA THR A 126 -14.24 -1.44 -11.81
C THR A 126 -13.97 -2.86 -11.33
N LEU A 127 -13.53 -3.03 -10.06
CA LEU A 127 -13.36 -4.36 -9.46
C LEU A 127 -14.67 -5.15 -9.51
N MET A 128 -15.76 -4.60 -8.95
CA MET A 128 -17.05 -5.29 -8.87
C MET A 128 -17.61 -5.62 -10.25
N LEU A 129 -17.47 -4.71 -11.20
CA LEU A 129 -17.88 -4.95 -12.59
C LEU A 129 -17.05 -6.06 -13.24
N THR A 130 -15.73 -6.08 -13.02
CA THR A 130 -14.87 -7.14 -13.55
C THR A 130 -15.24 -8.51 -12.95
N LEU A 131 -15.54 -8.55 -11.66
CA LEU A 131 -15.96 -9.78 -10.98
C LEU A 131 -17.34 -10.26 -11.46
N TRP A 132 -18.25 -9.34 -11.69
CA TRP A 132 -19.55 -9.64 -12.28
C TRP A 132 -19.41 -10.28 -13.68
N VAL A 133 -18.52 -9.73 -14.51
CA VAL A 133 -18.17 -10.33 -15.81
C VAL A 133 -17.44 -11.67 -15.62
N LEU A 134 -16.55 -11.79 -14.65
CA LEU A 134 -15.81 -13.01 -14.38
C LEU A 134 -16.72 -14.16 -13.90
N GLN A 135 -17.82 -13.85 -13.23
CA GLN A 135 -18.84 -14.83 -12.87
C GLN A 135 -19.42 -15.55 -14.09
N LEU A 136 -19.53 -14.88 -15.25
CA LEU A 136 -19.97 -15.53 -16.50
C LEU A 136 -19.04 -16.67 -16.94
N VAL A 137 -17.76 -16.59 -16.57
CA VAL A 137 -16.72 -17.55 -17.01
C VAL A 137 -16.44 -18.61 -15.94
N ARG A 138 -16.50 -18.24 -14.66
CA ARG A 138 -16.11 -19.10 -13.53
C ARG A 138 -17.22 -19.31 -12.49
N GLY A 139 -18.34 -18.61 -12.62
CA GLY A 139 -19.43 -18.67 -11.65
C GLY A 139 -20.30 -19.90 -11.82
N GLU A 140 -21.04 -20.18 -10.75
CA GLU A 140 -22.01 -21.25 -10.62
C GLU A 140 -23.33 -20.60 -10.16
N GLY A 141 -24.39 -20.69 -10.96
CA GLY A 141 -25.69 -20.10 -10.61
C GLY A 141 -26.04 -18.78 -11.33
N PRO A 142 -27.20 -18.19 -11.01
CA PRO A 142 -27.70 -17.02 -11.71
C PRO A 142 -26.88 -15.76 -11.44
N LEU A 143 -26.78 -14.92 -12.45
CA LEU A 143 -26.05 -13.66 -12.36
C LEU A 143 -26.91 -12.59 -11.70
N GLN A 144 -26.54 -12.16 -10.50
CA GLN A 144 -27.25 -11.15 -9.71
C GLN A 144 -26.35 -9.93 -9.47
N PRO A 145 -26.72 -8.71 -9.91
CA PRO A 145 -25.90 -7.52 -9.71
C PRO A 145 -25.97 -6.94 -8.30
N LEU A 146 -27.05 -7.19 -7.58
CA LEU A 146 -27.33 -6.57 -6.28
C LEU A 146 -26.29 -6.90 -5.19
N PRO A 147 -25.81 -8.15 -5.03
CA PRO A 147 -24.75 -8.48 -4.09
C PRO A 147 -23.46 -7.68 -4.31
N TYR A 148 -23.06 -7.47 -5.56
CA TYR A 148 -21.88 -6.65 -5.90
C TYR A 148 -22.07 -5.18 -5.55
N LEU A 149 -23.30 -4.65 -5.75
CA LEU A 149 -23.63 -3.28 -5.37
C LEU A 149 -23.60 -3.10 -3.84
N TRP A 150 -24.20 -4.00 -3.09
CA TRP A 150 -24.15 -3.96 -1.63
C TRP A 150 -22.72 -4.06 -1.10
N MET A 151 -21.91 -4.95 -1.68
CA MET A 151 -20.50 -5.07 -1.30
C MET A 151 -19.70 -3.81 -1.63
N LEU A 152 -19.97 -3.15 -2.75
CA LEU A 152 -19.36 -1.87 -3.08
C LEU A 152 -19.73 -0.77 -2.07
N LEU A 153 -21.05 -0.64 -1.75
CA LEU A 153 -21.56 0.46 -0.94
C LEU A 153 -21.37 0.26 0.57
N LEU A 154 -21.55 -0.95 1.08
CA LEU A 154 -21.46 -1.24 2.50
C LEU A 154 -20.13 -1.93 2.88
N GLY A 155 -19.58 -2.77 2.02
CA GLY A 155 -18.30 -3.41 2.23
C GLY A 155 -17.13 -2.45 2.03
N LEU A 156 -16.96 -1.93 0.82
CA LEU A 156 -15.78 -1.17 0.42
C LEU A 156 -15.85 0.33 0.75
N ALA A 157 -17.01 0.97 0.59
CA ALA A 157 -17.12 2.42 0.71
C ALA A 157 -16.64 2.98 2.06
N PRO A 158 -16.93 2.39 3.24
CA PRO A 158 -16.45 2.93 4.51
C PRO A 158 -14.92 2.99 4.59
N GLY A 159 -14.23 1.92 4.14
CA GLY A 159 -12.77 1.88 4.06
C GLY A 159 -12.21 2.92 3.08
N MET A 160 -12.85 3.11 1.93
CA MET A 160 -12.47 4.13 0.95
C MET A 160 -12.71 5.56 1.45
N MET A 161 -13.80 5.79 2.20
CA MET A 161 -14.07 7.05 2.90
C MET A 161 -12.95 7.36 3.90
N LEU A 162 -12.55 6.39 4.70
CA LEU A 162 -11.45 6.53 5.65
C LEU A 162 -10.13 6.85 4.95
N CYS A 163 -9.80 6.14 3.88
CA CYS A 163 -8.59 6.39 3.07
C CYS A 163 -8.58 7.82 2.52
N ALA A 164 -9.70 8.29 1.98
CA ALA A 164 -9.85 9.66 1.48
C ALA A 164 -9.71 10.70 2.61
N SER A 165 -10.32 10.45 3.77
CA SER A 165 -10.28 11.35 4.93
C SER A 165 -8.86 11.46 5.52
N LEU A 166 -8.18 10.32 5.68
CA LEU A 166 -6.79 10.27 6.16
C LEU A 166 -5.81 10.87 5.15
N ALA A 167 -6.05 10.68 3.85
CA ALA A 167 -5.23 11.29 2.80
C ALA A 167 -5.35 12.82 2.82
N VAL A 168 -6.57 13.35 2.97
CA VAL A 168 -6.80 14.80 3.12
C VAL A 168 -6.17 15.33 4.39
N LEU A 169 -6.30 14.64 5.53
CA LEU A 169 -5.66 15.00 6.79
C LEU A 169 -4.13 15.02 6.65
N ALA A 170 -3.56 14.00 6.03
CA ALA A 170 -2.12 13.92 5.82
C ALA A 170 -1.60 15.01 4.85
N ASP A 171 -2.43 15.47 3.93
CA ASP A 171 -2.12 16.59 3.03
C ASP A 171 -2.40 17.97 3.67
N ALA A 172 -3.21 18.02 4.75
CA ALA A 172 -3.53 19.24 5.47
C ALA A 172 -2.57 19.55 6.63
N TRP A 173 -1.95 18.52 7.21
CA TRP A 173 -1.14 18.64 8.42
C TRP A 173 0.35 18.41 8.12
N ALA A 174 1.15 19.48 8.26
CA ALA A 174 2.57 19.48 7.89
C ALA A 174 3.41 18.29 8.41
N PRO A 175 3.25 17.79 9.66
CA PRO A 175 3.97 16.61 10.14
C PRO A 175 3.69 15.35 9.35
N LEU A 176 2.46 15.18 8.84
CA LEU A 176 2.03 14.00 8.10
C LEU A 176 2.28 14.11 6.59
N MET A 177 2.60 15.29 6.07
CA MET A 177 2.83 15.50 4.63
C MET A 177 4.02 14.73 4.08
N ARG A 178 5.01 14.44 4.91
CA ARG A 178 6.21 13.67 4.55
C ARG A 178 5.96 12.17 4.71
N LYS A 179 6.98 11.36 4.46
CA LYS A 179 6.98 9.89 4.57
C LYS A 179 6.54 9.33 5.94
N TRP A 180 6.57 10.14 6.99
CA TRP A 180 5.99 9.81 8.29
C TRP A 180 4.50 9.51 8.22
N GLY A 181 3.76 10.30 7.45
CA GLY A 181 2.34 10.03 7.23
C GLY A 181 2.12 8.71 6.50
N ASP A 182 3.03 8.34 5.58
CA ASP A 182 2.97 7.04 4.88
C ASP A 182 3.24 5.88 5.83
N ALA A 183 4.26 6.00 6.69
CA ALA A 183 4.61 4.98 7.67
C ALA A 183 3.53 4.82 8.76
N LEU A 184 3.03 5.93 9.31
CA LEU A 184 1.96 5.92 10.32
C LEU A 184 0.67 5.32 9.75
N TYR A 185 0.34 5.63 8.49
CA TYR A 185 -0.82 5.02 7.86
C TYR A 185 -0.66 3.51 7.72
N TRP A 186 0.51 3.03 7.31
CA TRP A 186 0.77 1.60 7.19
C TRP A 186 0.65 0.89 8.55
N MET A 187 1.20 1.48 9.63
CA MET A 187 1.04 0.96 10.99
C MET A 187 -0.42 0.93 11.43
N PHE A 188 -1.16 2.00 11.15
CA PHE A 188 -2.60 2.08 11.43
C PHE A 188 -3.38 0.99 10.67
N TRP A 189 -3.07 0.82 9.38
CA TRP A 189 -3.68 -0.21 8.54
C TRP A 189 -3.37 -1.61 9.08
N MET A 190 -2.13 -1.90 9.45
CA MET A 190 -1.75 -3.18 10.09
C MET A 190 -2.50 -3.42 11.40
N ALA A 191 -2.69 -2.39 12.22
CA ALA A 191 -3.43 -2.50 13.48
C ALA A 191 -4.91 -2.91 13.28
N GLN A 192 -5.52 -2.60 12.14
CA GLN A 192 -6.90 -3.02 11.84
C GLN A 192 -7.05 -4.56 11.79
N PHE A 193 -5.99 -5.28 11.42
CA PHE A 193 -6.04 -6.75 11.39
C PHE A 193 -6.07 -7.40 12.79
N ALA A 194 -5.69 -6.66 13.82
CA ALA A 194 -5.77 -7.16 15.20
C ALA A 194 -7.21 -7.35 15.68
N PHE A 195 -8.18 -6.68 15.06
CA PHE A 195 -9.60 -6.82 15.43
C PHE A 195 -10.13 -8.25 15.22
N LEU A 196 -9.77 -8.91 14.12
CA LEU A 196 -10.28 -10.25 13.81
C LEU A 196 -9.86 -11.31 14.84
N PRO A 197 -8.56 -11.48 15.19
CA PRO A 197 -8.17 -12.40 16.24
C PRO A 197 -8.79 -12.09 17.60
N LEU A 198 -8.93 -10.81 17.95
CA LEU A 198 -9.57 -10.39 19.19
C LEU A 198 -11.04 -10.82 19.27
N MET A 199 -11.77 -10.77 18.14
CA MET A 199 -13.17 -11.19 18.07
C MET A 199 -13.32 -12.72 18.09
N LEU A 200 -12.34 -13.46 17.55
CA LEU A 200 -12.35 -14.92 17.52
C LEU A 200 -11.87 -15.58 18.83
N ALA A 201 -11.19 -14.83 19.70
CA ALA A 201 -10.56 -15.38 20.91
C ALA A 201 -11.54 -15.86 21.99
N HIS A 202 -12.81 -15.47 21.95
CA HIS A 202 -13.80 -15.70 23.04
C HIS A 202 -14.99 -16.58 22.63
N GLY A 203 -14.81 -17.53 21.74
CA GLY A 203 -15.85 -18.45 21.27
C GLY A 203 -16.50 -17.99 19.96
N MET A 204 -17.75 -18.44 19.68
CA MET A 204 -18.43 -18.01 18.44
C MET A 204 -18.54 -16.50 18.38
N PRO A 205 -17.95 -15.87 17.37
CA PRO A 205 -17.93 -14.42 17.28
C PRO A 205 -19.34 -13.88 17.00
N ARG A 206 -19.70 -12.79 17.67
CA ARG A 206 -20.97 -12.08 17.45
C ARG A 206 -20.69 -10.64 17.03
N LEU A 207 -21.60 -10.10 16.23
CA LEU A 207 -21.60 -8.69 15.92
C LEU A 207 -21.79 -7.88 17.22
N ASN A 208 -21.05 -6.79 17.36
CA ASN A 208 -21.13 -5.90 18.51
C ASN A 208 -20.80 -4.45 18.11
N ALA A 209 -21.16 -3.50 18.96
CA ALA A 209 -21.02 -2.06 18.66
C ALA A 209 -19.56 -1.63 18.42
N TRP A 210 -18.55 -2.30 18.98
CA TRP A 210 -17.14 -1.96 18.78
C TRP A 210 -16.67 -2.18 17.34
N GLN A 211 -17.37 -3.00 16.56
CA GLN A 211 -17.06 -3.23 15.15
C GLN A 211 -17.32 -2.02 14.25
N VAL A 212 -17.94 -0.96 14.76
CA VAL A 212 -17.99 0.35 14.09
C VAL A 212 -16.57 0.89 13.84
N PHE A 213 -15.59 0.56 14.69
CA PHE A 213 -14.19 0.95 14.52
C PHE A 213 -13.41 0.06 13.53
N ASP A 214 -13.95 -1.10 13.15
CA ASP A 214 -13.45 -1.88 12.02
C ASP A 214 -13.91 -1.24 10.70
N VAL A 215 -13.39 -0.05 10.42
CA VAL A 215 -13.82 0.73 9.25
C VAL A 215 -13.47 0.03 7.94
N GLN A 216 -12.36 -0.73 7.91
CA GLN A 216 -12.00 -1.56 6.75
C GLN A 216 -13.04 -2.68 6.51
N GLY A 217 -13.66 -3.17 7.57
CA GLY A 217 -14.76 -4.13 7.50
C GLY A 217 -14.35 -5.59 7.46
N LEU A 218 -13.06 -5.91 7.54
CA LEU A 218 -12.59 -7.30 7.45
C LEU A 218 -13.20 -8.17 8.55
N SER A 219 -13.06 -7.75 9.80
CA SER A 219 -13.58 -8.47 10.96
C SER A 219 -15.11 -8.51 10.95
N THR A 220 -15.74 -7.36 10.71
CA THR A 220 -17.19 -7.23 10.71
C THR A 220 -17.87 -8.11 9.66
N LEU A 221 -17.32 -8.15 8.44
CA LEU A 221 -17.86 -8.95 7.34
C LEU A 221 -17.68 -10.45 7.61
N ILE A 222 -16.49 -10.88 8.07
CA ILE A 222 -16.22 -12.29 8.37
C ILE A 222 -17.11 -12.77 9.53
N VAL A 223 -17.26 -11.98 10.61
CA VAL A 223 -18.14 -12.31 11.72
C VAL A 223 -19.60 -12.40 11.28
N GLY A 224 -20.06 -11.47 10.44
CA GLY A 224 -21.41 -11.50 9.85
C GLY A 224 -21.65 -12.78 9.03
N LEU A 225 -20.66 -13.22 8.26
CA LEU A 225 -20.75 -14.47 7.48
C LEU A 225 -20.76 -15.71 8.39
N ILE A 226 -19.89 -15.76 9.40
CA ILE A 226 -19.82 -16.87 10.38
C ILE A 226 -21.19 -17.03 11.07
N GLN A 227 -21.81 -15.93 11.50
CA GLN A 227 -23.14 -15.94 12.09
C GLN A 227 -24.22 -16.41 11.12
N LEU A 228 -24.19 -15.90 9.86
CA LEU A 228 -25.16 -16.27 8.85
C LEU A 228 -25.12 -17.75 8.50
N MET A 229 -23.92 -18.31 8.36
CA MET A 229 -23.72 -19.73 8.01
C MET A 229 -23.74 -20.67 9.22
N ASN A 230 -23.73 -20.13 10.43
CA ASN A 230 -23.66 -20.87 11.68
C ASN A 230 -22.48 -21.86 11.69
N VAL A 231 -21.29 -21.39 11.34
CA VAL A 231 -20.03 -22.15 11.29
C VAL A 231 -18.99 -21.53 12.23
N ASP A 232 -18.03 -22.32 12.66
CA ASP A 232 -16.98 -21.85 13.58
C ASP A 232 -15.94 -20.97 12.88
N HIS A 233 -15.65 -21.28 11.62
CA HIS A 233 -14.65 -20.56 10.84
C HIS A 233 -14.94 -20.64 9.33
N VAL A 234 -14.54 -19.61 8.64
CA VAL A 234 -14.54 -19.55 7.17
C VAL A 234 -13.17 -19.05 6.71
N SER A 235 -12.54 -19.80 5.81
CA SER A 235 -11.33 -19.36 5.13
C SER A 235 -11.71 -18.63 3.86
N VAL A 236 -11.18 -17.41 3.67
CA VAL A 236 -11.40 -16.55 2.51
C VAL A 236 -10.05 -16.25 1.86
N GLY A 237 -9.92 -16.51 0.55
CA GLY A 237 -8.71 -16.14 -0.18
C GLY A 237 -7.93 -17.28 -0.81
N GLY A 238 -8.58 -18.30 -1.33
CA GLY A 238 -7.90 -19.37 -2.07
C GLY A 238 -7.34 -20.48 -1.17
N SER A 239 -8.23 -21.20 -0.53
CA SER A 239 -7.90 -22.33 0.35
C SER A 239 -8.13 -23.66 -0.32
N PRO A 240 -7.34 -24.70 0.03
CA PRO A 240 -7.57 -26.06 -0.45
C PRO A 240 -8.89 -26.62 0.11
N PHE A 241 -9.57 -27.42 -0.67
CA PHE A 241 -10.81 -28.07 -0.27
C PHE A 241 -10.82 -29.55 -0.66
N ASP A 242 -11.67 -30.34 -0.01
CA ASP A 242 -11.86 -31.75 -0.30
C ASP A 242 -12.88 -31.90 -1.44
N THR A 243 -12.44 -32.42 -2.58
CA THR A 243 -13.28 -32.63 -3.76
C THR A 243 -14.35 -33.72 -3.59
N ALA A 244 -14.20 -34.59 -2.57
CA ALA A 244 -15.20 -35.62 -2.25
C ALA A 244 -16.40 -35.06 -1.45
N LYS A 245 -16.26 -33.90 -0.86
CA LYS A 245 -17.32 -33.27 -0.06
C LYS A 245 -18.29 -32.48 -0.92
N ALA A 246 -19.55 -32.44 -0.48
CA ALA A 246 -20.60 -31.66 -1.14
C ALA A 246 -20.27 -30.16 -1.16
N VAL A 247 -20.68 -29.49 -2.21
CA VAL A 247 -20.57 -28.03 -2.34
C VAL A 247 -21.62 -27.36 -1.48
N LEU A 248 -21.21 -26.35 -0.72
CA LEU A 248 -22.10 -25.53 0.09
C LEU A 248 -22.58 -24.32 -0.72
N HIS A 249 -23.82 -23.91 -0.48
CA HIS A 249 -24.39 -22.68 -1.01
C HIS A 249 -24.41 -21.61 0.07
N MET A 250 -24.04 -20.38 -0.28
CA MET A 250 -24.12 -19.27 0.66
C MET A 250 -25.58 -18.86 0.86
N PRO A 251 -26.09 -18.83 2.11
CA PRO A 251 -27.44 -18.35 2.37
C PRO A 251 -27.59 -16.88 1.94
N SER A 252 -28.75 -16.51 1.41
CA SER A 252 -29.11 -15.11 1.16
C SER A 252 -29.34 -14.37 2.48
N GLY A 253 -29.09 -13.05 2.49
CA GLY A 253 -29.41 -12.22 3.66
C GLY A 253 -28.22 -11.84 4.53
N LEU A 254 -27.00 -11.84 3.99
CA LEU A 254 -25.80 -11.35 4.68
C LEU A 254 -26.00 -9.94 5.29
N TRP A 255 -26.68 -9.06 4.56
CA TRP A 255 -26.88 -7.66 4.97
C TRP A 255 -28.04 -7.53 5.95
N SER A 256 -27.89 -8.10 7.15
CA SER A 256 -28.82 -7.91 8.27
C SER A 256 -28.88 -6.43 8.68
N ALA A 257 -29.97 -6.01 9.31
CA ALA A 257 -30.12 -4.63 9.81
C ALA A 257 -28.97 -4.22 10.75
N GLU A 258 -28.50 -5.14 11.56
CA GLU A 258 -27.36 -4.94 12.47
C GLU A 258 -26.07 -4.70 11.71
N LEU A 259 -25.75 -5.54 10.71
CA LEU A 259 -24.55 -5.38 9.88
C LEU A 259 -24.60 -4.07 9.10
N VAL A 260 -25.75 -3.72 8.52
CA VAL A 260 -25.92 -2.44 7.83
C VAL A 260 -25.71 -1.26 8.77
N ALA A 261 -26.30 -1.30 9.99
CA ALA A 261 -26.12 -0.23 10.97
C ALA A 261 -24.64 -0.06 11.37
N LEU A 262 -23.90 -1.16 11.58
CA LEU A 262 -22.46 -1.12 11.87
C LEU A 262 -21.66 -0.53 10.71
N ARG A 263 -21.97 -0.87 9.46
CA ARG A 263 -21.27 -0.34 8.29
C ARG A 263 -21.58 1.16 8.04
N VAL A 264 -22.81 1.58 8.28
CA VAL A 264 -23.19 3.01 8.25
C VAL A 264 -22.51 3.78 9.39
N GLY A 265 -22.46 3.22 10.59
CA GLY A 265 -21.69 3.77 11.72
C GLY A 265 -20.21 3.90 11.38
N ALA A 266 -19.61 2.90 10.73
CA ALA A 266 -18.23 2.94 10.27
C ALA A 266 -17.99 4.07 9.24
N MET A 267 -18.96 4.39 8.35
CA MET A 267 -18.88 5.56 7.47
C MET A 267 -18.80 6.87 8.27
N ALA A 268 -19.58 6.99 9.35
CA ALA A 268 -19.52 8.17 10.22
C ALA A 268 -18.14 8.29 10.90
N VAL A 269 -17.59 7.20 11.41
CA VAL A 269 -16.23 7.15 11.98
C VAL A 269 -15.18 7.52 10.92
N ALA A 270 -15.34 7.06 9.70
CA ALA A 270 -14.45 7.36 8.57
C ALA A 270 -14.35 8.86 8.24
N MET A 271 -15.32 9.67 8.64
CA MET A 271 -15.33 11.12 8.43
C MET A 271 -14.53 11.89 9.50
N LEU A 272 -14.24 11.31 10.66
CA LEU A 272 -13.57 11.99 11.78
C LEU A 272 -12.21 12.60 11.37
N PRO A 273 -11.33 11.92 10.60
CA PRO A 273 -10.07 12.53 10.15
C PRO A 273 -10.28 13.76 9.26
N LEU A 274 -11.37 13.81 8.46
CA LEU A 274 -11.69 14.99 7.65
C LEU A 274 -12.06 16.18 8.52
N LEU A 275 -12.83 15.96 9.59
CA LEU A 275 -13.17 17.03 10.55
C LEU A 275 -11.92 17.57 11.24
N LEU A 276 -10.96 16.68 11.59
CA LEU A 276 -9.68 17.11 12.14
C LEU A 276 -8.86 17.89 11.10
N ALA A 277 -8.87 17.45 9.83
CA ALA A 277 -8.19 18.18 8.75
C ALA A 277 -8.69 19.62 8.61
N MET A 278 -10.01 19.84 8.72
CA MET A 278 -10.60 21.18 8.66
C MET A 278 -10.13 22.12 9.78
N ARG A 279 -9.71 21.56 10.93
CA ARG A 279 -9.20 22.36 12.06
C ARG A 279 -7.72 22.69 11.97
N VAL A 280 -6.92 21.83 11.30
CA VAL A 280 -5.45 21.98 11.23
C VAL A 280 -4.97 22.59 9.91
N PHE A 281 -5.84 22.70 8.91
CA PHE A 281 -5.50 23.23 7.61
C PHE A 281 -5.39 24.77 7.62
N HIS A 282 -4.28 25.28 7.04
CA HIS A 282 -4.01 26.71 6.89
C HIS A 282 -3.57 27.02 5.46
N ARG A 283 -4.50 27.44 4.61
CA ARG A 283 -4.21 27.70 3.19
C ARG A 283 -3.40 28.96 2.92
N TYR A 284 -3.43 29.93 3.83
CA TYR A 284 -2.69 31.20 3.68
C TYR A 284 -1.21 31.12 4.04
N ALA A 285 -0.72 29.97 4.46
CA ALA A 285 0.67 29.78 4.82
C ALA A 285 1.27 28.54 4.13
N PRO A 286 1.19 28.44 2.76
CA PRO A 286 1.74 27.29 2.04
C PRO A 286 3.25 27.14 2.26
N ASP A 287 3.98 28.26 2.45
CA ASP A 287 5.41 28.27 2.76
C ASP A 287 5.74 27.67 4.13
N ARG A 288 4.83 27.79 5.09
CA ARG A 288 4.98 27.06 6.36
C ARG A 288 4.96 25.56 6.19
N VAL A 289 4.30 25.07 5.17
CA VAL A 289 4.28 23.65 4.80
C VAL A 289 5.60 23.24 4.15
N ALA A 290 6.18 24.09 3.31
CA ALA A 290 7.46 23.81 2.63
C ALA A 290 8.68 24.00 3.55
N HIS A 291 8.63 25.01 4.43
CA HIS A 291 9.72 25.42 5.28
C HIS A 291 9.50 25.18 6.77
N THR A 292 8.40 24.55 7.17
CA THR A 292 8.20 24.29 8.58
C THR A 292 9.29 23.31 9.04
N GLN A 293 10.40 23.88 9.43
CA GLN A 293 11.00 23.48 10.70
C GLN A 293 9.84 23.49 11.68
N VAL A 294 9.34 22.30 11.95
CA VAL A 294 8.18 22.05 12.80
C VAL A 294 8.48 22.72 14.14
N LYS A 295 7.97 23.94 14.36
CA LYS A 295 7.66 24.42 15.71
C LYS A 295 6.49 23.53 16.13
N GLY A 296 6.88 22.27 16.48
CA GLY A 296 5.99 21.16 16.56
C GLY A 296 5.09 21.21 17.75
N SER A 297 4.05 20.44 17.70
CA SER A 297 3.31 20.04 18.89
C SER A 297 4.31 19.53 19.94
N ARG A 298 4.08 19.82 21.21
CA ARG A 298 4.92 19.37 22.33
C ARG A 298 5.19 17.86 22.27
N LEU A 299 4.27 17.06 21.77
CA LEU A 299 4.39 15.62 21.55
C LEU A 299 5.46 15.25 20.51
N LEU A 300 5.50 15.96 19.37
CA LEU A 300 6.52 15.70 18.35
C LEU A 300 7.90 16.21 18.78
N ALA A 301 7.96 17.31 19.55
CA ALA A 301 9.19 17.78 20.16
C ALA A 301 9.69 16.79 21.20
N ALA A 302 8.83 16.24 22.05
CA ALA A 302 9.15 15.21 23.03
C ALA A 302 9.61 13.91 22.36
N ALA A 303 8.90 13.43 21.31
CA ALA A 303 9.30 12.25 20.56
C ALA A 303 10.66 12.44 19.86
N ARG A 304 10.94 13.61 19.30
CA ARG A 304 12.24 13.95 18.73
C ARG A 304 13.33 14.03 19.80
N TRP A 305 13.02 14.61 20.95
CA TRP A 305 13.95 14.68 22.07
C TRP A 305 14.31 13.27 22.58
N LEU A 306 13.31 12.39 22.73
CA LEU A 306 13.50 11.00 23.14
C LEU A 306 14.34 10.20 22.14
N LEU A 307 14.12 10.41 20.83
CA LEU A 307 14.86 9.70 19.78
C LEU A 307 16.20 10.37 19.41
N ARG A 308 16.43 11.59 19.88
CA ARG A 308 17.65 12.36 19.57
C ARG A 308 18.95 11.59 19.88
N PRO A 309 19.09 10.93 21.06
CA PRO A 309 20.34 10.21 21.35
C PRO A 309 20.63 9.08 20.36
N ALA A 310 19.60 8.44 19.79
CA ALA A 310 19.77 7.40 18.77
C ALA A 310 19.94 7.98 17.35
N LEU A 311 19.27 9.08 17.03
CA LEU A 311 19.31 9.67 15.68
C LEU A 311 20.58 10.49 15.41
N VAL A 312 21.15 11.16 16.42
CA VAL A 312 22.34 11.99 16.25
C VAL A 312 23.54 11.17 15.75
N PRO A 313 23.91 10.03 16.37
CA PRO A 313 25.04 9.24 15.89
C PRO A 313 24.79 8.67 14.48
N VAL A 314 23.56 8.25 14.17
CA VAL A 314 23.20 7.74 12.84
C VAL A 314 23.34 8.82 11.78
N THR A 315 22.79 10.01 12.00
CA THR A 315 22.91 11.13 11.05
C THR A 315 24.35 11.59 10.89
N TRP A 316 25.12 11.60 11.96
CA TRP A 316 26.53 11.96 11.93
C TRP A 316 27.36 10.94 11.12
N ALA A 317 27.15 9.63 11.36
CA ALA A 317 27.82 8.57 10.62
C ALA A 317 27.48 8.62 9.12
N LEU A 318 26.18 8.77 8.78
CA LEU A 318 25.72 8.89 7.39
C LEU A 318 26.26 10.16 6.70
N ALA A 319 26.34 11.28 7.42
CA ALA A 319 26.94 12.51 6.89
C ALA A 319 28.45 12.38 6.65
N ARG A 320 29.16 11.62 7.49
CA ARG A 320 30.57 11.26 7.24
C ARG A 320 30.70 10.35 6.03
N LEU A 321 29.84 9.34 5.91
CA LEU A 321 29.81 8.42 4.77
C LEU A 321 29.57 9.19 3.47
N LEU A 322 28.63 10.15 3.47
CA LEU A 322 28.37 11.02 2.31
C LEU A 322 29.62 11.86 1.94
N ARG A 323 30.32 12.41 2.92
CA ARG A 323 31.58 13.14 2.65
C ARG A 323 32.69 12.22 2.13
N ALA A 324 32.82 11.03 2.70
CA ALA A 324 33.78 10.03 2.26
C ALA A 324 33.48 9.54 0.83
N SER A 325 32.22 9.48 0.43
CA SER A 325 31.85 9.08 -0.93
C SER A 325 32.43 9.98 -2.02
N ALA A 326 32.66 11.26 -1.73
CA ALA A 326 33.31 12.21 -2.63
C ALA A 326 34.80 11.90 -2.86
N LEU A 327 35.44 11.18 -1.94
CA LEU A 327 36.85 10.78 -2.03
C LEU A 327 37.03 9.45 -2.80
N VAL A 328 35.96 8.67 -2.97
CA VAL A 328 35.98 7.38 -3.67
C VAL A 328 35.72 7.61 -5.15
N PRO A 329 36.68 7.31 -6.06
CA PRO A 329 36.48 7.53 -7.48
C PRO A 329 35.52 6.53 -8.12
N GLY A 330 34.94 6.90 -9.25
CA GLY A 330 34.18 6.02 -10.11
C GLY A 330 32.76 5.71 -9.65
N VAL A 331 32.27 4.52 -9.99
CA VAL A 331 30.87 4.11 -9.74
C VAL A 331 30.62 3.86 -8.25
N ALA A 332 31.61 3.35 -7.54
CA ALA A 332 31.50 3.03 -6.11
C ALA A 332 31.21 4.28 -5.25
N GLY A 333 31.95 5.38 -5.50
CA GLY A 333 31.70 6.64 -4.79
C GLY A 333 30.32 7.21 -5.07
N ARG A 334 29.90 7.18 -6.33
CA ARG A 334 28.54 7.61 -6.74
C ARG A 334 27.44 6.75 -6.09
N TRP A 335 27.64 5.42 -6.02
CA TRP A 335 26.72 4.51 -5.35
C TRP A 335 26.64 4.80 -3.85
N LEU A 336 27.79 4.97 -3.19
CA LEU A 336 27.87 5.26 -1.76
C LEU A 336 27.22 6.61 -1.43
N GLY A 337 27.41 7.61 -2.29
CA GLY A 337 26.77 8.93 -2.16
C GLY A 337 25.24 8.84 -2.26
N ASP A 338 24.74 8.17 -3.29
CA ASP A 338 23.28 8.00 -3.48
C ASP A 338 22.67 7.19 -2.32
N ALA A 339 23.32 6.12 -1.86
CA ALA A 339 22.88 5.32 -0.71
C ALA A 339 22.83 6.17 0.59
N SER A 340 23.89 6.96 0.83
CA SER A 340 23.95 7.87 1.98
C SER A 340 22.84 8.92 1.94
N LEU A 341 22.54 9.49 0.76
CA LEU A 341 21.44 10.45 0.59
C LEU A 341 20.06 9.81 0.84
N VAL A 342 19.86 8.54 0.40
CA VAL A 342 18.62 7.80 0.70
C VAL A 342 18.43 7.70 2.22
N LEU A 343 19.44 7.27 2.93
CA LEU A 343 19.38 7.05 4.37
C LEU A 343 19.30 8.38 5.17
N LEU A 344 20.08 9.42 4.78
CA LEU A 344 20.04 10.74 5.41
C LEU A 344 18.69 11.44 5.27
N SER A 345 18.00 11.21 4.16
CA SER A 345 16.68 11.79 3.97
C SER A 345 15.62 11.23 4.95
N GLN A 346 15.93 10.08 5.58
CA GLN A 346 15.01 9.34 6.46
C GLN A 346 15.76 8.61 7.58
N PRO A 347 16.40 9.34 8.49
CA PRO A 347 17.31 8.76 9.49
C PRO A 347 16.62 7.78 10.44
N LEU A 348 15.31 7.92 10.64
CA LEU A 348 14.56 7.00 11.49
C LEU A 348 14.30 5.66 10.80
N LEU A 349 13.99 5.65 9.50
CA LEU A 349 13.90 4.39 8.75
C LEU A 349 15.28 3.72 8.68
N ALA A 350 16.35 4.50 8.52
CA ALA A 350 17.73 3.99 8.58
C ALA A 350 18.03 3.34 9.94
N LEU A 351 17.61 3.98 11.03
CA LEU A 351 17.75 3.42 12.38
C LEU A 351 16.96 2.13 12.55
N LEU A 352 15.69 2.12 12.09
CA LEU A 352 14.81 0.94 12.15
C LEU A 352 15.39 -0.22 11.32
N MET A 353 15.85 0.04 10.10
CA MET A 353 16.51 -0.97 9.27
C MET A 353 17.76 -1.53 9.94
N GLY A 354 18.60 -0.68 10.52
CA GLY A 354 19.78 -1.10 11.27
C GLY A 354 19.44 -1.94 12.50
N ALA A 355 18.43 -1.53 13.28
CA ALA A 355 17.95 -2.28 14.43
C ALA A 355 17.38 -3.66 14.03
N CYS A 356 16.57 -3.72 12.96
CA CYS A 356 16.07 -4.99 12.43
C CYS A 356 17.19 -5.89 11.88
N ALA A 357 18.21 -5.32 11.23
CA ALA A 357 19.36 -6.09 10.74
C ALA A 357 20.14 -6.72 11.92
N VAL A 358 20.35 -5.98 13.01
CA VAL A 358 20.97 -6.51 14.23
C VAL A 358 20.05 -7.56 14.89
N ALA A 359 18.75 -7.28 15.04
CA ALA A 359 17.79 -8.21 15.60
C ALA A 359 17.73 -9.52 14.79
N SER A 360 17.79 -9.45 13.47
CA SER A 360 17.76 -10.64 12.59
C SER A 360 18.96 -11.58 12.77
N ALA A 361 20.04 -11.11 13.36
CA ALA A 361 21.18 -11.95 13.72
C ALA A 361 20.94 -12.77 15.00
N ALA A 362 20.14 -12.25 15.95
CA ALA A 362 19.97 -12.83 17.29
C ALA A 362 18.65 -13.57 17.51
N VAL A 363 17.58 -13.18 16.79
CA VAL A 363 16.22 -13.72 16.97
C VAL A 363 16.15 -15.19 16.51
N PRO A 364 15.33 -16.08 17.16
CA PRO A 364 15.08 -17.44 16.68
C PRO A 364 14.59 -17.47 15.23
N LEU A 365 14.92 -18.54 14.49
CA LEU A 365 14.57 -18.68 13.07
C LEU A 365 13.05 -18.64 12.80
N ALA A 366 12.25 -19.12 13.75
CA ALA A 366 10.78 -19.06 13.64
C ALA A 366 10.23 -17.62 13.64
N GLU A 367 10.88 -16.69 14.32
CA GLU A 367 10.48 -15.28 14.42
C GLU A 367 11.17 -14.38 13.36
N LEU A 368 12.20 -14.91 12.70
CA LEU A 368 12.98 -14.18 11.70
C LEU A 368 12.12 -13.57 10.58
N PRO A 369 11.07 -14.26 10.04
CA PRO A 369 10.20 -13.69 9.02
C PRO A 369 9.49 -12.40 9.49
N ALA A 370 9.07 -12.33 10.74
CA ALA A 370 8.39 -11.15 11.30
C ALA A 370 9.34 -9.94 11.38
N VAL A 371 10.57 -10.16 11.86
CA VAL A 371 11.60 -9.11 11.91
C VAL A 371 11.94 -8.65 10.50
N MET A 372 12.10 -9.60 9.56
CA MET A 372 12.39 -9.29 8.16
C MET A 372 11.26 -8.54 7.46
N ALA A 373 10.00 -8.83 7.80
CA ALA A 373 8.86 -8.09 7.26
C ALA A 373 8.91 -6.61 7.63
N VAL A 374 9.23 -6.29 8.90
CA VAL A 374 9.41 -4.90 9.37
C VAL A 374 10.60 -4.25 8.69
N ALA A 375 11.74 -4.96 8.58
CA ALA A 375 12.95 -4.47 7.93
C ALA A 375 12.70 -4.13 6.45
N LEU A 376 12.03 -5.03 5.72
CA LEU A 376 11.72 -4.89 4.31
C LEU A 376 10.62 -3.85 4.06
N ALA A 377 9.65 -3.70 4.96
CA ALA A 377 8.69 -2.60 4.88
C ALA A 377 9.41 -1.24 5.03
N ALA A 378 10.31 -1.10 6.01
CA ALA A 378 11.11 0.10 6.20
C ALA A 378 12.02 0.38 4.99
N TRP A 379 12.65 -0.65 4.44
CA TRP A 379 13.46 -0.56 3.22
C TRP A 379 12.62 -0.10 2.02
N GLY A 380 11.48 -0.71 1.77
CA GLY A 380 10.59 -0.34 0.67
C GLY A 380 10.13 1.13 0.77
N MET A 381 9.80 1.60 1.97
CA MET A 381 9.48 3.01 2.23
C MET A 381 10.69 3.93 1.99
N ALA A 382 11.90 3.48 2.33
CA ALA A 382 13.12 4.27 2.14
C ALA A 382 13.48 4.43 0.66
N VAL A 383 13.32 3.38 -0.16
CA VAL A 383 13.72 3.40 -1.59
C VAL A 383 12.61 3.84 -2.54
N ALA A 384 11.38 3.95 -2.08
CA ALA A 384 10.21 4.23 -2.92
C ALA A 384 10.33 5.51 -3.77
N ASP A 385 11.04 6.53 -3.30
CA ASP A 385 11.22 7.80 -4.01
C ASP A 385 12.56 7.92 -4.73
N VAL A 386 13.39 6.88 -4.73
CA VAL A 386 14.77 6.93 -5.24
C VAL A 386 14.87 7.50 -6.66
N SER A 387 13.89 7.23 -7.51
CA SER A 387 13.87 7.69 -8.90
C SER A 387 12.97 8.90 -9.15
N SER A 388 12.09 9.24 -8.21
CA SER A 388 11.18 10.40 -8.33
C SER A 388 11.69 11.66 -7.65
N ARG A 389 12.77 11.58 -6.86
CA ARG A 389 13.36 12.71 -6.11
C ARG A 389 13.72 13.88 -7.00
N ASP A 390 14.40 13.61 -8.12
CA ASP A 390 14.86 14.66 -9.03
C ASP A 390 13.70 15.42 -9.66
N TRP A 391 12.61 14.71 -9.95
CA TRP A 391 11.38 15.32 -10.40
C TRP A 391 10.73 16.17 -9.32
N GLN A 392 10.67 15.64 -8.09
CA GLN A 392 10.02 16.32 -6.96
C GLN A 392 10.80 17.56 -6.50
N SER A 393 12.14 17.55 -6.62
CA SER A 393 13.02 18.67 -6.27
C SER A 393 13.24 19.66 -7.41
N GLY A 394 12.70 19.41 -8.61
CA GLY A 394 12.91 20.27 -9.79
C GLY A 394 14.31 20.18 -10.38
N THR A 395 15.14 19.22 -9.94
CA THR A 395 16.54 19.07 -10.38
C THR A 395 16.71 18.13 -11.58
N LEU A 396 15.60 17.66 -12.18
CA LEU A 396 15.65 16.68 -13.27
C LEU A 396 16.47 17.15 -14.48
N THR A 397 16.37 18.42 -14.85
CA THR A 397 17.11 19.02 -15.96
C THR A 397 18.61 19.01 -15.70
N LEU A 398 19.03 19.41 -14.50
CA LEU A 398 20.44 19.36 -14.07
C LEU A 398 20.94 17.92 -14.04
N ALA A 399 20.16 17.01 -13.48
CA ALA A 399 20.49 15.59 -13.39
C ALA A 399 20.61 14.92 -14.76
N SER A 400 19.81 15.32 -15.75
CA SER A 400 19.86 14.78 -17.11
C SER A 400 21.05 15.32 -17.94
N ALA A 401 21.59 16.47 -17.57
CA ALA A 401 22.77 17.09 -18.20
C ALA A 401 24.11 16.48 -17.72
N MET A 402 24.09 15.68 -16.65
CA MET A 402 25.32 15.04 -16.14
C MET A 402 25.80 13.92 -17.08
N PRO A 403 27.12 13.62 -17.12
CA PRO A 403 27.67 12.50 -17.86
C PRO A 403 26.96 11.18 -17.53
N GLY A 404 26.63 10.36 -18.56
CA GLY A 404 25.84 9.14 -18.41
C GLY A 404 24.31 9.35 -18.46
N GLY A 405 23.82 10.59 -18.27
CA GLY A 405 22.44 10.98 -18.43
C GLY A 405 21.42 10.20 -17.59
N ALA A 406 20.19 10.23 -18.04
CA ALA A 406 19.07 9.58 -17.35
C ALA A 406 19.20 8.04 -17.31
N ARG A 407 19.88 7.42 -18.29
CA ARG A 407 20.04 5.95 -18.39
C ARG A 407 20.95 5.43 -17.28
N GLU A 408 22.16 5.96 -17.15
CA GLU A 408 23.11 5.54 -16.11
C GLU A 408 22.53 5.77 -14.71
N ARG A 409 21.85 6.91 -14.53
CA ARG A 409 21.20 7.23 -13.26
C ARG A 409 20.13 6.22 -12.86
N GLY A 410 19.35 5.68 -13.84
CA GLY A 410 18.36 4.66 -13.55
C GLY A 410 18.94 3.35 -13.04
N TRP A 411 19.95 2.88 -13.71
CA TRP A 411 20.66 1.69 -13.27
C TRP A 411 21.25 1.87 -11.87
N ARG A 412 21.92 2.99 -11.65
CA ARG A 412 22.53 3.29 -10.36
C ARG A 412 21.48 3.36 -9.24
N GLN A 413 20.34 4.00 -9.48
CA GLN A 413 19.24 4.07 -8.52
C GLN A 413 18.67 2.69 -8.18
N ALA A 414 18.50 1.81 -9.17
CA ALA A 414 18.07 0.44 -8.95
C ALA A 414 19.11 -0.38 -8.17
N LEU A 415 20.40 -0.22 -8.51
CA LEU A 415 21.48 -0.88 -7.79
C LEU A 415 21.64 -0.38 -6.35
N VAL A 416 21.43 0.92 -6.10
CA VAL A 416 21.43 1.48 -4.74
C VAL A 416 20.29 0.88 -3.93
N ALA A 417 19.08 0.82 -4.49
CA ALA A 417 17.93 0.23 -3.81
C ALA A 417 18.17 -1.26 -3.51
N PHE A 418 18.68 -2.02 -4.48
CA PHE A 418 19.00 -3.43 -4.32
C PHE A 418 20.09 -3.65 -3.26
N GLY A 419 21.21 -2.93 -3.35
CA GLY A 419 22.32 -3.06 -2.40
C GLY A 419 21.94 -2.70 -0.97
N LEU A 420 21.08 -1.68 -0.78
CA LEU A 420 20.53 -1.35 0.55
C LEU A 420 19.62 -2.49 1.05
N GLY A 421 18.81 -3.11 0.18
CA GLY A 421 17.98 -4.26 0.53
C GLY A 421 18.81 -5.46 0.96
N VAL A 422 19.83 -5.79 0.18
CA VAL A 422 20.78 -6.88 0.51
C VAL A 422 21.51 -6.60 1.83
N LEU A 423 21.98 -5.37 2.05
CA LEU A 423 22.67 -4.99 3.28
C LEU A 423 21.79 -5.17 4.53
N VAL A 424 20.54 -4.72 4.46
CA VAL A 424 19.58 -4.86 5.56
C VAL A 424 19.21 -6.32 5.82
N SER A 425 19.12 -7.12 4.74
CA SER A 425 18.75 -8.53 4.81
C SER A 425 19.94 -9.46 5.04
N ALA A 426 21.17 -8.96 5.00
CA ALA A 426 22.38 -9.80 5.01
C ALA A 426 22.45 -10.80 6.17
N PRO A 427 22.14 -10.45 7.45
CA PRO A 427 22.19 -11.43 8.53
C PRO A 427 21.15 -12.54 8.35
N ALA A 428 19.95 -12.20 7.89
CA ALA A 428 18.90 -13.18 7.61
C ALA A 428 19.25 -14.06 6.40
N LEU A 429 19.81 -13.48 5.34
CA LEU A 429 20.24 -14.20 4.14
C LEU A 429 21.33 -15.24 4.48
N LEU A 430 22.29 -14.90 5.32
CA LEU A 430 23.33 -15.83 5.77
C LEU A 430 22.74 -17.01 6.56
N ARG A 431 21.78 -16.73 7.44
CA ARG A 431 21.10 -17.78 8.23
C ARG A 431 20.21 -18.67 7.35
N TRP A 432 19.46 -18.08 6.42
CA TRP A 432 18.65 -18.85 5.46
C TRP A 432 19.50 -19.62 4.45
N ALA A 433 20.69 -19.11 4.05
CA ALA A 433 21.58 -19.85 3.17
C ALA A 433 22.06 -21.18 3.79
N ALA A 434 22.22 -21.22 5.12
CA ALA A 434 22.62 -22.42 5.85
C ALA A 434 21.49 -23.46 5.97
N GLU A 435 20.24 -23.02 6.18
CA GLU A 435 19.11 -23.93 6.45
C GLU A 435 18.16 -24.13 5.27
N SER A 436 17.95 -23.10 4.48
CA SER A 436 16.95 -23.05 3.40
C SER A 436 17.44 -22.15 2.27
N PRO A 437 18.39 -22.62 1.42
CA PRO A 437 18.99 -21.78 0.38
C PRO A 437 17.96 -21.21 -0.60
N MET A 438 16.83 -21.91 -0.80
CA MET A 438 15.75 -21.44 -1.66
C MET A 438 15.08 -20.17 -1.12
N ARG A 439 14.95 -20.03 0.21
CA ARG A 439 14.44 -18.79 0.83
C ARG A 439 15.38 -17.61 0.58
N GLY A 440 16.68 -17.84 0.73
CA GLY A 440 17.70 -16.83 0.43
C GLY A 440 17.66 -16.39 -1.04
N ALA A 441 17.55 -17.35 -1.96
CA ALA A 441 17.42 -17.07 -3.38
C ALA A 441 16.14 -16.29 -3.72
N ALA A 442 15.01 -16.65 -3.11
CA ALA A 442 13.74 -15.92 -3.27
C ALA A 442 13.85 -14.49 -2.76
N CYS A 443 14.46 -14.28 -1.58
CA CYS A 443 14.69 -12.96 -1.04
C CYS A 443 15.53 -12.10 -2.01
N LEU A 444 16.63 -12.61 -2.54
CA LEU A 444 17.47 -11.90 -3.51
C LEU A 444 16.72 -11.57 -4.80
N ALA A 445 15.99 -12.54 -5.36
CA ALA A 445 15.18 -12.33 -6.56
C ALA A 445 14.07 -11.30 -6.34
N GLY A 446 13.39 -11.37 -5.20
CA GLY A 446 12.37 -10.41 -4.80
C GLY A 446 12.91 -9.00 -4.57
N LEU A 447 14.08 -8.87 -3.93
CA LEU A 447 14.76 -7.59 -3.77
C LEU A 447 15.17 -6.98 -5.11
N LEU A 448 15.69 -7.78 -6.05
CA LEU A 448 16.01 -7.34 -7.39
C LEU A 448 14.76 -6.84 -8.13
N CYS A 449 13.71 -7.64 -8.10
CA CYS A 449 12.41 -7.29 -8.68
C CYS A 449 11.88 -5.97 -8.09
N ALA A 450 11.75 -5.88 -6.77
CA ALA A 450 11.21 -4.71 -6.10
C ALA A 450 12.05 -3.45 -6.34
N SER A 451 13.39 -3.55 -6.36
CA SER A 451 14.30 -2.42 -6.63
C SER A 451 14.17 -1.90 -8.05
N ALA A 452 14.08 -2.82 -9.02
CA ALA A 452 13.88 -2.46 -10.43
C ALA A 452 12.51 -1.80 -10.64
N TYR A 453 11.44 -2.35 -10.05
CA TYR A 453 10.09 -1.78 -10.13
C TYR A 453 9.96 -0.46 -9.36
N ALA A 454 10.63 -0.28 -8.21
CA ALA A 454 10.67 1.01 -7.51
C ALA A 454 11.22 2.11 -8.42
N THR A 455 12.28 1.80 -9.15
CA THR A 455 12.91 2.74 -10.07
C THR A 455 12.06 2.97 -11.32
N LEU A 456 11.52 1.91 -11.92
CA LEU A 456 10.69 1.98 -13.13
C LEU A 456 9.39 2.73 -12.87
N LEU A 457 8.63 2.32 -11.86
CA LEU A 457 7.35 2.95 -11.48
C LEU A 457 7.56 4.40 -11.03
N GLY A 458 8.60 4.68 -10.25
CA GLY A 458 8.91 6.04 -9.82
C GLY A 458 9.18 6.98 -10.99
N ARG A 459 9.80 6.51 -12.07
CA ARG A 459 9.99 7.29 -13.31
C ARG A 459 8.72 7.45 -14.12
N LEU A 460 7.96 6.37 -14.32
CA LEU A 460 6.73 6.38 -15.10
C LEU A 460 5.65 7.24 -14.44
N THR A 461 5.47 7.08 -13.13
CA THR A 461 4.40 7.74 -12.36
C THR A 461 4.83 9.07 -11.74
N LYS A 462 6.12 9.44 -11.87
CA LYS A 462 6.70 10.65 -11.25
C LYS A 462 6.46 10.74 -9.74
N GLY A 463 6.32 9.58 -9.07
CA GLY A 463 5.99 9.50 -7.64
C GLY A 463 6.30 8.15 -7.00
N ALA A 464 6.43 8.14 -5.67
CA ALA A 464 6.73 6.95 -4.89
C ALA A 464 5.52 6.03 -4.62
N ARG A 465 4.30 6.56 -4.76
CA ARG A 465 3.08 5.97 -4.18
C ARG A 465 2.62 4.71 -4.86
N SER A 466 2.73 4.65 -6.18
CA SER A 466 2.34 3.46 -6.96
C SER A 466 3.19 2.25 -6.57
N PHE A 467 4.50 2.47 -6.39
CA PHE A 467 5.39 1.42 -5.89
C PHE A 467 5.03 1.01 -4.45
N LEU A 468 4.86 1.98 -3.55
CA LEU A 468 4.54 1.71 -2.14
C LEU A 468 3.26 0.90 -1.98
N ALA A 469 2.20 1.27 -2.69
CA ALA A 469 0.92 0.56 -2.63
C ALA A 469 1.07 -0.91 -3.05
N LEU A 470 1.73 -1.15 -4.20
CA LEU A 470 1.92 -2.51 -4.72
C LEU A 470 2.90 -3.33 -3.86
N TYR A 471 4.01 -2.72 -3.45
CA TYR A 471 5.05 -3.39 -2.68
C TYR A 471 4.58 -3.79 -1.28
N LEU A 472 4.00 -2.85 -0.52
CA LEU A 472 3.52 -3.13 0.84
C LEU A 472 2.35 -4.11 0.83
N PHE A 473 1.49 -4.05 -0.19
CA PHE A 473 0.46 -5.06 -0.38
C PHE A 473 1.07 -6.43 -0.69
N GLY A 474 2.01 -6.53 -1.63
CA GLY A 474 2.71 -7.77 -1.96
C GLY A 474 3.46 -8.36 -0.76
N LEU A 475 4.08 -7.51 0.05
CA LEU A 475 4.73 -7.90 1.30
C LEU A 475 3.73 -8.51 2.30
N TYR A 476 2.57 -7.85 2.47
CA TYR A 476 1.52 -8.36 3.34
C TYR A 476 0.97 -9.71 2.86
N VAL A 477 0.64 -9.81 1.57
CA VAL A 477 0.11 -11.05 0.99
C VAL A 477 1.13 -12.18 1.09
N GLY A 478 2.41 -11.89 0.84
CA GLY A 478 3.50 -12.86 1.00
C GLY A 478 3.67 -13.40 2.42
N LEU A 479 3.34 -12.59 3.44
CA LEU A 479 3.35 -13.02 4.84
C LEU A 479 2.16 -13.92 5.19
N GLN A 480 1.00 -13.70 4.57
CA GLN A 480 -0.24 -14.41 4.88
C GLN A 480 -0.42 -15.70 4.07
N ALA A 481 0.14 -15.76 2.88
CA ALA A 481 -0.03 -16.87 1.95
C ALA A 481 0.91 -18.05 2.26
N SER A 482 0.65 -18.77 3.35
CA SER A 482 1.34 -20.01 3.66
C SER A 482 1.04 -21.07 2.60
N GLY A 483 2.09 -21.63 1.98
CA GLY A 483 1.97 -22.75 1.04
C GLY A 483 1.76 -22.37 -0.43
N VAL A 484 1.70 -21.10 -0.81
CA VAL A 484 1.58 -20.66 -2.21
C VAL A 484 2.90 -20.05 -2.71
N PRO A 485 3.72 -20.80 -3.50
CA PRO A 485 5.07 -20.37 -3.87
C PRO A 485 5.13 -19.07 -4.64
N ASN A 486 4.16 -18.84 -5.55
CA ASN A 486 4.16 -17.67 -6.43
C ASN A 486 3.81 -16.35 -5.71
N VAL A 487 3.33 -16.42 -4.49
CA VAL A 487 2.97 -15.25 -3.68
C VAL A 487 4.12 -14.87 -2.72
N ASP A 488 4.97 -15.80 -2.37
CA ASP A 488 6.13 -15.60 -1.50
C ASP A 488 7.29 -14.91 -2.23
N MET A 489 7.08 -13.67 -2.64
CA MET A 489 8.07 -12.88 -3.42
C MET A 489 9.43 -12.75 -2.72
N LEU A 490 9.45 -12.67 -1.39
CA LEU A 490 10.65 -12.38 -0.59
C LEU A 490 11.10 -13.57 0.27
N GLY A 491 10.52 -14.76 0.09
CA GLY A 491 10.87 -15.96 0.85
C GLY A 491 10.44 -15.92 2.33
N LEU A 492 9.53 -15.03 2.71
CA LEU A 492 9.16 -14.83 4.12
C LEU A 492 8.30 -15.97 4.67
N SER A 493 7.37 -16.50 3.89
CA SER A 493 6.54 -17.64 4.30
C SER A 493 7.26 -18.99 4.20
N GLY A 494 8.38 -19.06 3.47
CA GLY A 494 9.11 -20.28 3.22
C GLY A 494 8.49 -21.20 2.17
N ALA A 495 7.47 -20.74 1.45
CA ALA A 495 6.80 -21.48 0.39
C ALA A 495 7.51 -21.36 -0.97
N ALA A 496 8.50 -20.49 -1.10
CA ALA A 496 9.20 -20.20 -2.36
C ALA A 496 9.84 -21.46 -2.96
N ASN A 497 9.74 -21.60 -4.28
CA ASN A 497 10.34 -22.65 -5.07
C ASN A 497 11.17 -22.08 -6.25
N ALA A 498 11.83 -22.94 -7.00
CA ALA A 498 12.63 -22.52 -8.16
C ALA A 498 11.80 -21.74 -9.20
N GLY A 499 10.54 -22.12 -9.40
CA GLY A 499 9.63 -21.42 -10.32
C GLY A 499 9.35 -19.97 -9.88
N SER A 500 9.03 -19.75 -8.60
CA SER A 500 8.80 -18.41 -8.07
C SER A 500 10.05 -17.54 -8.12
N VAL A 501 11.23 -18.10 -7.80
CA VAL A 501 12.52 -17.40 -7.92
C VAL A 501 12.79 -16.96 -9.36
N MET A 502 12.53 -17.84 -10.33
CA MET A 502 12.68 -17.50 -11.76
C MET A 502 11.69 -16.41 -12.20
N ILE A 503 10.43 -16.46 -11.77
CA ILE A 503 9.41 -15.45 -12.10
C ILE A 503 9.85 -14.07 -11.60
N TYR A 504 10.20 -13.95 -10.34
CA TYR A 504 10.60 -12.65 -9.77
C TYR A 504 11.96 -12.19 -10.29
N GLY A 505 12.91 -13.11 -10.44
CA GLY A 505 14.22 -12.80 -11.03
C GLY A 505 14.11 -12.29 -12.46
N SER A 506 13.36 -12.99 -13.33
CA SER A 506 13.13 -12.56 -14.70
C SER A 506 12.34 -11.24 -14.79
N ALA A 507 11.32 -11.06 -13.96
CA ALA A 507 10.57 -9.80 -13.88
C ALA A 507 11.47 -8.62 -13.49
N GLY A 508 12.38 -8.83 -12.53
CA GLY A 508 13.38 -7.83 -12.13
C GLY A 508 14.35 -7.49 -13.28
N VAL A 509 14.87 -8.50 -13.96
CA VAL A 509 15.77 -8.32 -15.13
C VAL A 509 15.04 -7.59 -16.27
N LEU A 510 13.80 -7.95 -16.59
CA LEU A 510 13.00 -7.28 -17.62
C LEU A 510 12.76 -5.80 -17.26
N ALA A 511 12.47 -5.48 -16.00
CA ALA A 511 12.32 -4.12 -15.54
C ALA A 511 13.64 -3.32 -15.65
N LEU A 512 14.80 -3.94 -15.36
CA LEU A 512 16.11 -3.33 -15.57
C LEU A 512 16.41 -3.11 -17.05
N LEU A 513 16.07 -4.06 -17.92
CA LEU A 513 16.22 -3.90 -19.38
C LEU A 513 15.33 -2.77 -19.91
N ALA A 514 14.10 -2.65 -19.41
CA ALA A 514 13.22 -1.53 -19.74
C ALA A 514 13.81 -0.17 -19.31
N LEU A 515 14.44 -0.10 -18.13
CA LEU A 515 15.18 1.08 -17.69
C LEU A 515 16.40 1.38 -18.59
N ALA A 516 17.09 0.34 -19.05
CA ALA A 516 18.24 0.46 -19.95
C ALA A 516 17.83 0.92 -21.36
N ALA A 517 16.72 0.43 -21.87
CA ALA A 517 16.18 0.83 -23.17
C ALA A 517 15.73 2.31 -23.20
N GLY A 518 15.75 2.99 -22.04
CA GLY A 518 15.48 4.41 -21.97
C GLY A 518 14.03 4.76 -22.30
N LEU A 519 13.06 4.01 -21.72
CA LEU A 519 11.66 4.38 -21.78
C LEU A 519 11.53 5.84 -21.30
N ARG A 520 11.49 6.75 -22.27
CA ARG A 520 11.28 8.17 -22.01
C ARG A 520 9.85 8.32 -21.51
N PRO A 521 9.60 9.03 -20.40
CA PRO A 521 8.24 9.43 -20.10
C PRO A 521 7.72 10.18 -21.33
N ALA A 522 6.53 9.80 -21.79
CA ALA A 522 5.88 10.49 -22.90
C ALA A 522 5.98 12.01 -22.65
N ARG A 523 6.45 12.75 -23.64
CA ARG A 523 6.50 14.22 -23.58
C ARG A 523 5.06 14.67 -23.27
N ALA A 524 4.86 15.22 -22.08
CA ALA A 524 3.59 15.86 -21.69
C ALA A 524 3.56 17.27 -22.24
#